data_859a4fe1e662c989985eb6792e0dd4ca
#
_entry.id   859a4fe1e662c989985eb6792e0dd4ca
#
_cell.length_a   1.000
_cell.length_b   1.000
_cell.length_c   1.000
_cell.angle_alpha   90.00
_cell.angle_beta   90.00
_cell.angle_gamma   90.00
#
_symmetry.space_group_name_H-M   'P 1'
#
loop_
_entity.id
_entity.type
_entity.pdbx_description
1 polymer ?
#
loop_
_entity_poly.entity_id
_entity_poly.type
_entity_poly.pdbx_seq_one_letter_code
_entity_poly.pdbx_strand_id
1 'polypeptide(L)'
;MIYDRPYMKSFSKQSFRENSIVIKLIAINLGIFVLQRLFEVLFNQNNFFADFFALSGMHIIQGKLWTLLSYSFLHSSDFLHILGNMIGLYFIGKAIEPLLCSKQFLLLFLASPFTGALFYLSLNYSAGGLLVGASAAVSGLLAFYCLEKPNDRITLLIFFILPISIQPKWLLKIYAIVSLFLLLTAELANTTNIAHSAHLGGLLFGFIY
;
A
#
# COMPACT_ATOMS: atom_id res chain seq x y z
N MET A 1 50.83 -12.97 -1.27
CA MET A 1 49.82 -12.24 -0.47
C MET A 1 48.84 -11.61 -1.44
N ILE A 2 47.72 -12.31 -1.69
CA ILE A 2 46.70 -11.93 -2.70
C ILE A 2 45.40 -11.43 -2.02
N TYR A 3 45.40 -11.29 -0.68
CA TYR A 3 44.17 -11.06 0.10
C TYR A 3 43.92 -9.61 0.54
N ASP A 4 44.71 -8.64 0.05
CA ASP A 4 44.64 -7.25 0.57
C ASP A 4 44.30 -6.22 -0.53
N ARG A 5 43.46 -6.57 -1.47
CA ARG A 5 43.00 -5.60 -2.47
C ARG A 5 41.78 -4.82 -1.96
N PRO A 6 41.78 -3.47 -2.07
CA PRO A 6 40.68 -2.62 -1.53
C PRO A 6 39.28 -2.97 -1.98
N TYR A 7 39.12 -3.60 -3.17
CA TYR A 7 37.83 -4.04 -3.70
C TYR A 7 37.29 -5.33 -3.05
N MET A 8 38.13 -6.03 -2.24
CA MET A 8 37.66 -7.19 -1.46
C MET A 8 37.23 -6.80 -0.04
N LYS A 9 37.41 -5.52 0.35
CA LYS A 9 36.85 -5.00 1.59
C LYS A 9 35.38 -4.66 1.35
N SER A 10 34.58 -5.55 1.89
CA SER A 10 33.16 -5.39 2.14
C SER A 10 32.23 -5.44 0.89
N PHE A 11 32.00 -6.62 0.36
CA PHE A 11 30.64 -7.08 0.65
C PHE A 11 30.55 -7.28 2.18
N SER A 12 30.40 -6.19 2.92
CA SER A 12 29.85 -6.31 4.26
C SER A 12 28.56 -7.08 4.02
N LYS A 13 28.41 -8.23 4.66
CA LYS A 13 27.14 -8.86 4.90
C LYS A 13 26.23 -7.69 5.25
N GLN A 14 25.42 -7.27 4.31
CA GLN A 14 24.25 -6.48 4.61
C GLN A 14 23.55 -7.38 5.60
N SER A 15 23.75 -7.09 6.88
CA SER A 15 23.17 -7.88 7.95
C SER A 15 21.71 -7.92 7.53
N PHE A 16 21.18 -9.10 7.26
CA PHE A 16 19.74 -9.30 7.17
C PHE A 16 19.25 -8.54 8.39
N ARG A 17 18.66 -7.36 8.15
CA ARG A 17 18.22 -6.51 9.25
C ARG A 17 17.16 -7.36 9.94
N GLU A 18 17.54 -8.00 11.06
CA GLU A 18 16.65 -8.80 11.90
C GLU A 18 15.40 -8.00 12.32
N ASN A 19 15.35 -6.72 11.96
CA ASN A 19 14.34 -5.73 12.28
C ASN A 19 13.79 -4.98 11.06
N SER A 20 13.61 -5.63 9.90
CA SER A 20 12.97 -4.98 8.74
C SER A 20 11.57 -4.47 9.09
N ILE A 21 11.35 -3.16 8.91
CA ILE A 21 10.03 -2.53 9.12
C ILE A 21 8.99 -3.06 8.13
N VAL A 22 9.41 -3.34 6.90
CA VAL A 22 8.56 -3.91 5.85
C VAL A 22 8.01 -5.26 6.28
N ILE A 23 8.88 -6.16 6.76
CA ILE A 23 8.46 -7.50 7.22
C ILE A 23 7.50 -7.40 8.41
N LYS A 24 7.75 -6.47 9.34
CA LYS A 24 6.84 -6.23 10.47
C LYS A 24 5.46 -5.76 10.00
N LEU A 25 5.41 -4.82 9.06
CA LEU A 25 4.14 -4.33 8.51
C LEU A 25 3.39 -5.42 7.74
N ILE A 26 4.09 -6.26 6.96
CA ILE A 26 3.48 -7.43 6.31
C ILE A 26 2.92 -8.39 7.36
N ALA A 27 3.70 -8.73 8.40
CA ALA A 27 3.26 -9.63 9.46
C ALA A 27 2.02 -9.08 10.20
N ILE A 28 1.97 -7.77 10.48
CA ILE A 28 0.81 -7.12 11.09
C ILE A 28 -0.43 -7.25 10.19
N ASN A 29 -0.30 -6.93 8.89
CA ASN A 29 -1.43 -7.03 7.95
C ASN A 29 -1.93 -8.46 7.81
N LEU A 30 -1.01 -9.44 7.67
CA LEU A 30 -1.37 -10.86 7.61
C LEU A 30 -2.02 -11.34 8.92
N GLY A 31 -1.49 -10.93 10.08
CA GLY A 31 -2.06 -11.25 11.39
C GLY A 31 -3.48 -10.71 11.53
N ILE A 32 -3.71 -9.43 11.17
CA ILE A 32 -5.05 -8.82 11.19
C ILE A 32 -5.98 -9.56 10.22
N PHE A 33 -5.53 -9.91 9.02
CA PHE A 33 -6.33 -10.66 8.06
C PHE A 33 -6.74 -12.03 8.59
N VAL A 34 -5.81 -12.77 9.20
CA VAL A 34 -6.12 -14.06 9.83
C VAL A 34 -7.15 -13.88 10.95
N LEU A 35 -6.98 -12.85 11.80
CA LEU A 35 -7.95 -12.55 12.87
C LEU A 35 -9.33 -12.20 12.29
N GLN A 36 -9.42 -11.41 11.20
CA GLN A 36 -10.68 -11.13 10.52
C GLN A 36 -11.38 -12.44 10.09
N ARG A 37 -10.64 -13.34 9.41
CA ARG A 37 -11.21 -14.62 8.92
C ARG A 37 -11.60 -15.56 10.06
N LEU A 38 -10.77 -15.67 11.09
CA LEU A 38 -11.09 -16.50 12.27
C LEU A 38 -12.34 -15.98 12.98
N PHE A 39 -12.46 -14.67 13.14
CA PHE A 39 -13.61 -14.08 13.83
C PHE A 39 -14.91 -14.31 13.05
N GLU A 40 -14.88 -14.17 11.73
CA GLU A 40 -16.02 -14.47 10.86
C GLU A 40 -16.48 -15.93 10.98
N VAL A 41 -15.54 -16.87 10.98
CA VAL A 41 -15.83 -18.31 11.07
C VAL A 41 -16.35 -18.69 12.46
N LEU A 42 -15.69 -18.22 13.52
CA LEU A 42 -15.99 -18.63 14.89
C LEU A 42 -17.27 -18.00 15.44
N PHE A 43 -17.57 -16.76 15.07
CA PHE A 43 -18.70 -16.00 15.62
C PHE A 43 -19.83 -15.78 14.62
N ASN A 44 -19.68 -16.26 13.38
CA ASN A 44 -20.63 -16.05 12.28
C ASN A 44 -20.96 -14.54 12.10
N GLN A 45 -19.99 -13.67 12.33
CA GLN A 45 -20.13 -12.21 12.25
C GLN A 45 -19.22 -11.66 11.15
N ASN A 46 -19.74 -11.61 9.94
CA ASN A 46 -18.99 -11.22 8.73
C ASN A 46 -18.57 -9.74 8.72
N ASN A 47 -19.22 -8.88 9.51
CA ASN A 47 -19.03 -7.44 9.41
C ASN A 47 -18.33 -6.80 10.60
N PHE A 48 -18.05 -7.52 11.70
CA PHE A 48 -17.51 -6.93 12.93
C PHE A 48 -16.30 -6.01 12.67
N PHE A 49 -15.29 -6.50 11.98
CA PHE A 49 -14.09 -5.69 11.71
C PHE A 49 -14.40 -4.54 10.75
N ALA A 50 -15.25 -4.76 9.76
CA ALA A 50 -15.66 -3.72 8.82
C ALA A 50 -16.44 -2.60 9.53
N ASP A 51 -17.38 -2.94 10.41
CA ASP A 51 -18.20 -1.98 11.15
C ASP A 51 -17.40 -1.11 12.12
N PHE A 52 -16.27 -1.62 12.64
CA PHE A 52 -15.45 -0.89 13.60
C PHE A 52 -14.25 -0.19 12.98
N PHE A 53 -13.64 -0.74 11.92
CA PHE A 53 -12.32 -0.32 11.46
C PHE A 53 -12.23 0.06 9.97
N ALA A 54 -13.23 -0.32 9.13
CA ALA A 54 -13.26 0.15 7.74
C ALA A 54 -13.68 1.63 7.68
N LEU A 55 -13.24 2.32 6.64
CA LEU A 55 -13.61 3.73 6.43
C LEU A 55 -14.88 3.84 5.61
N SER A 56 -15.78 4.69 6.06
CA SER A 56 -16.94 5.19 5.30
C SER A 56 -17.35 6.56 5.81
N GLY A 57 -18.14 7.30 5.00
CA GLY A 57 -18.72 8.56 5.45
C GLY A 57 -19.60 8.38 6.68
N MET A 58 -20.37 7.29 6.77
CA MET A 58 -21.23 6.99 7.92
C MET A 58 -20.39 6.78 9.20
N HIS A 59 -19.25 6.07 9.12
CA HIS A 59 -18.38 5.88 10.28
C HIS A 59 -17.79 7.21 10.78
N ILE A 60 -17.48 8.13 9.87
CA ILE A 60 -17.01 9.48 10.23
C ILE A 60 -18.12 10.25 10.95
N ILE A 61 -19.38 10.20 10.47
CA ILE A 61 -20.54 10.83 11.15
C ILE A 61 -20.72 10.25 12.56
N GLN A 62 -20.48 8.94 12.74
CA GLN A 62 -20.55 8.26 14.04
C GLN A 62 -19.35 8.57 14.95
N GLY A 63 -18.41 9.42 14.53
CA GLY A 63 -17.23 9.78 15.32
C GLY A 63 -16.10 8.74 15.31
N LYS A 64 -16.15 7.72 14.44
CA LYS A 64 -15.11 6.68 14.32
C LYS A 64 -13.89 7.20 13.53
N LEU A 65 -13.25 8.27 14.04
CA LEU A 65 -12.14 8.95 13.35
C LEU A 65 -10.90 8.06 13.13
N TRP A 66 -10.71 7.04 13.98
CA TRP A 66 -9.62 6.06 13.80
C TRP A 66 -9.70 5.31 12.47
N THR A 67 -10.89 5.25 11.86
CA THR A 67 -11.09 4.60 10.57
C THR A 67 -10.32 5.29 9.44
N LEU A 68 -9.92 6.55 9.59
CA LEU A 68 -9.04 7.26 8.65
C LEU A 68 -7.68 6.58 8.46
N LEU A 69 -7.26 5.73 9.41
CA LEU A 69 -6.01 4.97 9.35
C LEU A 69 -6.23 3.46 9.44
N SER A 70 -7.15 3.00 10.30
CA SER A 70 -7.30 1.56 10.56
C SER A 70 -7.75 0.77 9.34
N TYR A 71 -8.48 1.38 8.42
CA TYR A 71 -8.92 0.74 7.18
C TYR A 71 -7.77 0.15 6.36
N SER A 72 -6.59 0.80 6.43
CA SER A 72 -5.41 0.39 5.66
C SER A 72 -4.77 -0.92 6.14
N PHE A 73 -5.20 -1.43 7.28
CA PHE A 73 -4.77 -2.73 7.81
C PHE A 73 -5.81 -3.84 7.60
N LEU A 74 -7.03 -3.48 7.24
CA LEU A 74 -8.07 -4.45 6.90
C LEU A 74 -7.98 -4.87 5.43
N HIS A 75 -8.49 -6.06 5.13
CA HIS A 75 -8.60 -6.54 3.75
C HIS A 75 -9.95 -7.22 3.53
N SER A 76 -10.44 -7.15 2.30
CA SER A 76 -11.62 -7.91 1.89
C SER A 76 -11.36 -9.42 1.98
N SER A 77 -12.40 -10.24 1.88
CA SER A 77 -12.28 -11.70 1.86
C SER A 77 -11.56 -12.24 0.61
N ASP A 78 -11.40 -11.42 -0.41
CA ASP A 78 -10.65 -11.78 -1.60
C ASP A 78 -9.15 -11.94 -1.27
N PHE A 79 -8.66 -13.17 -1.42
CA PHE A 79 -7.25 -13.48 -1.18
C PHE A 79 -6.30 -12.71 -2.11
N LEU A 80 -6.71 -12.44 -3.35
CA LEU A 80 -5.88 -11.67 -4.30
C LEU A 80 -5.70 -10.23 -3.84
N HIS A 81 -6.67 -9.66 -3.12
CA HIS A 81 -6.57 -8.31 -2.59
C HIS A 81 -5.44 -8.20 -1.55
N ILE A 82 -5.39 -9.07 -0.54
CA ILE A 82 -4.29 -9.04 0.43
C ILE A 82 -2.97 -9.46 -0.19
N LEU A 83 -2.96 -10.48 -1.04
CA LEU A 83 -1.76 -10.96 -1.72
C LEU A 83 -1.10 -9.84 -2.55
N GLY A 84 -1.89 -9.13 -3.36
CA GLY A 84 -1.39 -8.01 -4.17
C GLY A 84 -0.82 -6.88 -3.32
N ASN A 85 -1.48 -6.52 -2.21
CA ASN A 85 -0.98 -5.53 -1.27
C ASN A 85 0.34 -5.96 -0.62
N MET A 86 0.45 -7.20 -0.17
CA MET A 86 1.66 -7.71 0.50
C MET A 86 2.83 -7.86 -0.48
N ILE A 87 2.58 -8.28 -1.71
CA ILE A 87 3.58 -8.31 -2.79
C ILE A 87 4.08 -6.89 -3.09
N GLY A 88 3.16 -5.93 -3.29
CA GLY A 88 3.51 -4.52 -3.50
C GLY A 88 4.32 -3.94 -2.35
N LEU A 89 3.84 -4.15 -1.11
CA LEU A 89 4.53 -3.69 0.10
C LEU A 89 5.91 -4.33 0.23
N TYR A 90 6.06 -5.62 -0.08
CA TYR A 90 7.35 -6.30 -0.02
C TYR A 90 8.35 -5.72 -1.03
N PHE A 91 8.03 -5.71 -2.31
CA PHE A 91 8.98 -5.30 -3.34
C PHE A 91 9.30 -3.80 -3.27
N ILE A 92 8.29 -2.95 -3.20
CA ILE A 92 8.47 -1.50 -3.15
C ILE A 92 9.04 -1.09 -1.79
N GLY A 93 8.51 -1.63 -0.70
CA GLY A 93 8.98 -1.37 0.65
C GLY A 93 10.45 -1.74 0.84
N LYS A 94 10.86 -2.93 0.36
CA LYS A 94 12.28 -3.37 0.43
C LYS A 94 13.20 -2.51 -0.43
N ALA A 95 12.73 -1.96 -1.54
CA ALA A 95 13.51 -1.03 -2.36
C ALA A 95 13.72 0.33 -1.66
N ILE A 96 12.76 0.77 -0.85
CA ILE A 96 12.79 2.06 -0.13
C ILE A 96 13.45 1.94 1.25
N GLU A 97 13.33 0.80 1.91
CA GLU A 97 13.80 0.60 3.28
C GLU A 97 15.28 1.02 3.51
N PRO A 98 16.21 0.86 2.55
CA PRO A 98 17.57 1.39 2.69
C PRO A 98 17.69 2.91 2.56
N LEU A 99 16.69 3.59 1.98
CA LEU A 99 16.70 5.04 1.70
C LEU A 99 16.17 5.86 2.88
N LEU A 100 15.37 5.25 3.76
CA LEU A 100 14.67 5.92 4.85
C LEU A 100 15.02 5.29 6.20
N CYS A 101 15.08 6.11 7.25
CA CYS A 101 15.05 5.55 8.61
C CYS A 101 13.64 4.99 8.92
N SER A 102 13.54 4.11 9.93
CA SER A 102 12.27 3.45 10.26
C SER A 102 11.13 4.42 10.58
N LYS A 103 11.43 5.59 11.19
CA LYS A 103 10.41 6.62 11.48
C LYS A 103 9.89 7.28 10.20
N GLN A 104 10.78 7.60 9.28
CA GLN A 104 10.41 8.18 7.98
C GLN A 104 9.59 7.18 7.15
N PHE A 105 10.00 5.92 7.12
CA PHE A 105 9.25 4.87 6.44
C PHE A 105 7.83 4.73 7.02
N LEU A 106 7.70 4.71 8.35
CA LEU A 106 6.39 4.64 9.01
C LEU A 106 5.53 5.88 8.74
N LEU A 107 6.14 7.08 8.74
CA LEU A 107 5.42 8.30 8.39
C LEU A 107 4.87 8.21 6.96
N LEU A 108 5.70 7.84 5.99
CA LEU A 108 5.27 7.66 4.60
C LEU A 108 4.17 6.58 4.49
N PHE A 109 4.35 5.43 5.16
CA PHE A 109 3.40 4.32 5.15
C PHE A 109 2.05 4.68 5.76
N LEU A 110 2.00 5.50 6.84
CA LEU A 110 0.76 5.85 7.54
C LEU A 110 0.10 7.12 6.98
N ALA A 111 0.87 8.10 6.55
CA ALA A 111 0.31 9.34 6.02
C ALA A 111 -0.27 9.17 4.61
N SER A 112 0.28 8.26 3.79
CA SER A 112 -0.28 7.96 2.47
C SER A 112 -1.73 7.43 2.54
N PRO A 113 -2.09 6.46 3.38
CA PRO A 113 -3.49 6.07 3.51
C PRO A 113 -4.35 7.15 4.18
N PHE A 114 -3.79 7.99 5.07
CA PHE A 114 -4.55 9.12 5.63
C PHE A 114 -4.99 10.09 4.53
N THR A 115 -4.09 10.50 3.64
CA THR A 115 -4.44 11.31 2.47
C THR A 115 -5.35 10.56 1.50
N GLY A 116 -5.15 9.25 1.33
CA GLY A 116 -6.05 8.38 0.58
C GLY A 116 -7.47 8.38 1.14
N ALA A 117 -7.62 8.31 2.47
CA ALA A 117 -8.89 8.43 3.16
C ALA A 117 -9.60 9.74 2.85
N LEU A 118 -8.88 10.87 2.90
CA LEU A 118 -9.44 12.19 2.60
C LEU A 118 -9.91 12.30 1.14
N PHE A 119 -9.13 11.77 0.19
CA PHE A 119 -9.52 11.74 -1.21
C PHE A 119 -10.75 10.85 -1.43
N TYR A 120 -10.78 9.67 -0.84
CA TYR A 120 -11.94 8.79 -0.92
C TYR A 120 -13.20 9.46 -0.37
N LEU A 121 -13.15 10.02 0.81
CA LEU A 121 -14.28 10.69 1.45
C LEU A 121 -14.75 11.91 0.65
N SER A 122 -13.87 12.66 0.01
CA SER A 122 -14.27 13.83 -0.80
C SER A 122 -15.21 13.47 -1.96
N LEU A 123 -15.14 12.26 -2.46
CA LEU A 123 -15.92 11.78 -3.61
C LEU A 123 -17.00 10.76 -3.22
N ASN A 124 -16.78 9.98 -2.16
CA ASN A 124 -17.60 8.83 -1.79
C ASN A 124 -18.28 8.99 -0.42
N TYR A 125 -18.35 10.21 0.14
CA TYR A 125 -18.87 10.42 1.49
C TYR A 125 -20.28 9.87 1.69
N SER A 126 -21.15 10.05 0.70
CA SER A 126 -22.55 9.59 0.72
C SER A 126 -22.79 8.25 0.03
N ALA A 127 -21.76 7.62 -0.54
CA ALA A 127 -21.92 6.45 -1.40
C ALA A 127 -22.15 5.13 -0.62
N GLY A 128 -22.05 5.13 0.71
CA GLY A 128 -22.30 3.95 1.55
C GLY A 128 -21.25 2.83 1.45
N GLY A 129 -20.22 2.98 0.62
CA GLY A 129 -19.15 1.99 0.46
C GLY A 129 -18.21 1.93 1.67
N LEU A 130 -17.60 0.76 1.88
CA LEU A 130 -16.57 0.53 2.90
C LEU A 130 -15.19 0.46 2.24
N LEU A 131 -14.28 1.36 2.62
CA LEU A 131 -12.89 1.33 2.18
C LEU A 131 -12.06 0.44 3.11
N VAL A 132 -11.31 -0.50 2.52
CA VAL A 132 -10.32 -1.35 3.20
C VAL A 132 -9.13 -1.59 2.29
N GLY A 133 -7.96 -1.84 2.86
CA GLY A 133 -6.76 -2.24 2.14
C GLY A 133 -5.57 -1.32 2.29
N ALA A 134 -4.35 -1.90 2.26
CA ALA A 134 -3.08 -1.18 2.34
C ALA A 134 -2.68 -0.49 1.03
N SER A 135 -3.50 -0.55 -0.02
CA SER A 135 -3.14 -0.12 -1.38
C SER A 135 -2.82 1.37 -1.50
N ALA A 136 -3.45 2.24 -0.70
CA ALA A 136 -3.11 3.66 -0.66
C ALA A 136 -1.70 3.89 -0.05
N ALA A 137 -1.31 3.10 0.97
CA ALA A 137 0.05 3.11 1.50
C ALA A 137 1.06 2.64 0.44
N VAL A 138 0.77 1.52 -0.23
CA VAL A 138 1.60 0.98 -1.32
C VAL A 138 1.74 1.99 -2.47
N SER A 139 0.67 2.71 -2.81
CA SER A 139 0.68 3.78 -3.82
C SER A 139 1.62 4.94 -3.43
N GLY A 140 1.60 5.35 -2.16
CA GLY A 140 2.51 6.39 -1.67
C GLY A 140 3.97 5.93 -1.68
N LEU A 141 4.25 4.70 -1.24
CA LEU A 141 5.58 4.11 -1.33
C LEU A 141 6.05 4.03 -2.79
N LEU A 142 5.17 3.65 -3.72
CA LEU A 142 5.49 3.60 -5.15
C LEU A 142 5.85 4.99 -5.69
N ALA A 143 5.07 6.02 -5.37
CA ALA A 143 5.34 7.38 -5.82
C ALA A 143 6.71 7.85 -5.32
N PHE A 144 6.99 7.71 -4.02
CA PHE A 144 8.28 8.04 -3.43
C PHE A 144 9.44 7.32 -4.14
N TYR A 145 9.33 5.98 -4.31
CA TYR A 145 10.36 5.20 -5.00
C TYR A 145 10.61 5.70 -6.42
N CYS A 146 9.55 5.98 -7.17
CA CYS A 146 9.67 6.40 -8.56
C CYS A 146 10.31 7.80 -8.70
N LEU A 147 10.17 8.65 -7.70
CA LEU A 147 10.82 9.98 -7.67
C LEU A 147 12.29 9.90 -7.26
N GLU A 148 12.61 9.05 -6.28
CA GLU A 148 13.99 8.84 -5.84
C GLU A 148 14.85 8.13 -6.89
N LYS A 149 14.26 7.24 -7.68
CA LYS A 149 14.93 6.38 -8.65
C LYS A 149 14.31 6.42 -10.05
N PRO A 150 14.12 7.63 -10.65
CA PRO A 150 13.27 7.80 -11.84
C PRO A 150 13.79 7.11 -13.10
N ASN A 151 15.11 6.92 -13.20
CA ASN A 151 15.78 6.39 -14.38
C ASN A 151 16.33 4.96 -14.20
N ASP A 152 16.20 4.39 -13.01
CA ASP A 152 16.56 3.00 -12.79
C ASP A 152 15.74 2.10 -13.71
N ARG A 153 16.20 0.87 -13.94
CA ARG A 153 15.43 -0.14 -14.65
C ARG A 153 14.88 -1.14 -13.65
N ILE A 154 13.56 -1.22 -13.57
CA ILE A 154 12.86 -2.25 -12.81
C ILE A 154 12.24 -3.25 -13.76
N THR A 155 12.30 -4.52 -13.41
CA THR A 155 11.63 -5.58 -14.17
C THR A 155 10.38 -5.99 -13.43
N LEU A 156 9.24 -5.74 -14.05
CA LEU A 156 7.93 -6.20 -13.58
C LEU A 156 7.65 -7.57 -14.18
N LEU A 157 7.19 -8.50 -13.39
CA LEU A 157 6.71 -9.80 -13.87
C LEU A 157 5.19 -9.73 -14.05
N ILE A 158 4.76 -9.48 -15.28
CA ILE A 158 3.33 -9.48 -15.62
C ILE A 158 2.81 -10.91 -15.55
N PHE A 159 1.77 -11.14 -14.76
CA PHE A 159 1.22 -12.46 -14.45
C PHE A 159 2.28 -13.47 -13.95
N PHE A 160 3.37 -12.99 -13.32
CA PHE A 160 4.51 -13.81 -12.88
C PHE A 160 5.23 -14.60 -14.00
N ILE A 161 4.98 -14.28 -15.27
CA ILE A 161 5.51 -15.00 -16.43
C ILE A 161 6.31 -14.06 -17.32
N LEU A 162 5.76 -12.90 -17.68
CA LEU A 162 6.35 -12.01 -18.68
C LEU A 162 7.17 -10.90 -18.01
N PRO A 163 8.52 -10.91 -18.13
CA PRO A 163 9.36 -9.84 -17.60
C PRO A 163 9.29 -8.62 -18.53
N ILE A 164 8.81 -7.49 -18.01
CA ILE A 164 8.80 -6.19 -18.69
C ILE A 164 9.69 -5.24 -17.91
N SER A 165 10.73 -4.71 -18.57
CA SER A 165 11.60 -3.69 -17.98
C SER A 165 11.05 -2.30 -18.27
N ILE A 166 10.82 -1.51 -17.22
CA ILE A 166 10.29 -0.16 -17.29
C ILE A 166 11.11 0.77 -16.38
N GLN A 167 11.20 2.04 -16.74
CA GLN A 167 11.74 3.06 -15.84
C GLN A 167 10.65 3.52 -14.86
N PRO A 168 10.98 3.70 -13.55
CA PRO A 168 10.03 4.13 -12.52
C PRO A 168 9.22 5.37 -12.88
N LYS A 169 9.84 6.38 -13.51
CA LYS A 169 9.13 7.59 -13.96
C LYS A 169 7.95 7.30 -14.91
N TRP A 170 8.07 6.28 -15.76
CA TRP A 170 6.99 5.88 -16.66
C TRP A 170 5.95 5.03 -15.93
N LEU A 171 6.39 4.17 -15.03
CA LEU A 171 5.49 3.38 -14.19
C LEU A 171 4.58 4.30 -13.36
N LEU A 172 5.15 5.34 -12.71
CA LEU A 172 4.37 6.31 -11.93
C LEU A 172 3.34 7.04 -12.80
N LYS A 173 3.76 7.52 -13.98
CA LYS A 173 2.85 8.21 -14.90
C LYS A 173 1.71 7.31 -15.37
N ILE A 174 2.03 6.10 -15.80
CA ILE A 174 1.02 5.12 -16.25
C ILE A 174 0.06 4.81 -15.10
N TYR A 175 0.58 4.52 -13.91
CA TYR A 175 -0.26 4.20 -12.75
C TYR A 175 -1.18 5.36 -12.37
N ALA A 176 -0.68 6.60 -12.36
CA ALA A 176 -1.48 7.79 -12.06
C ALA A 176 -2.58 8.02 -13.12
N ILE A 177 -2.24 7.90 -14.42
CA ILE A 177 -3.20 8.07 -15.52
C ILE A 177 -4.27 6.99 -15.47
N VAL A 178 -3.89 5.72 -15.28
CA VAL A 178 -4.84 4.60 -15.18
C VAL A 178 -5.73 4.76 -13.96
N SER A 179 -5.17 5.14 -12.80
CA SER A 179 -5.96 5.37 -11.59
C SER A 179 -6.95 6.52 -11.77
N LEU A 180 -6.55 7.61 -12.43
CA LEU A 180 -7.45 8.72 -12.74
C LEU A 180 -8.55 8.31 -13.73
N PHE A 181 -8.19 7.59 -14.78
CA PHE A 181 -9.16 7.08 -15.76
C PHE A 181 -10.20 6.16 -15.11
N LEU A 182 -9.76 5.20 -14.28
CA LEU A 182 -10.64 4.27 -13.59
C LEU A 182 -11.45 4.95 -12.46
N LEU A 183 -10.93 5.99 -11.83
CA LEU A 183 -11.73 6.84 -10.96
C LEU A 183 -12.93 7.44 -11.71
N LEU A 184 -12.67 8.06 -12.87
CA LEU A 184 -13.71 8.76 -13.63
C LEU A 184 -14.72 7.81 -14.30
N THR A 185 -14.28 6.62 -14.73
CA THR A 185 -15.11 5.70 -15.52
C THR A 185 -15.71 4.56 -14.73
N ALA A 186 -15.09 4.13 -13.65
CA ALA A 186 -15.51 2.95 -12.90
C ALA A 186 -15.90 3.27 -11.45
N GLU A 187 -15.10 4.03 -10.70
CA GLU A 187 -15.41 4.34 -9.30
C GLU A 187 -16.61 5.30 -9.19
N LEU A 188 -16.61 6.43 -9.91
CA LEU A 188 -17.73 7.37 -9.90
C LEU A 188 -19.02 6.78 -10.51
N ALA A 189 -18.89 5.79 -11.38
CA ALA A 189 -20.01 5.05 -11.92
C ALA A 189 -20.48 3.87 -11.02
N ASN A 190 -19.83 3.64 -9.89
CA ASN A 190 -20.06 2.52 -8.96
C ASN A 190 -20.00 1.14 -9.64
N THR A 191 -19.14 0.97 -10.64
CA THR A 191 -18.95 -0.29 -11.38
C THR A 191 -17.73 -1.08 -10.90
N THR A 192 -16.99 -0.58 -9.92
CA THR A 192 -15.82 -1.23 -9.32
C THR A 192 -15.86 -1.15 -7.79
N ASN A 193 -15.26 -2.15 -7.16
CA ASN A 193 -15.01 -2.16 -5.71
C ASN A 193 -13.62 -1.61 -5.36
N ILE A 194 -12.86 -1.09 -6.34
CA ILE A 194 -11.52 -0.55 -6.13
C ILE A 194 -11.63 0.97 -5.98
N ALA A 195 -11.15 1.50 -4.87
CA ALA A 195 -11.13 2.93 -4.58
C ALA A 195 -9.90 3.60 -5.21
N HIS A 196 -9.99 3.95 -6.48
CA HIS A 196 -8.93 4.64 -7.22
C HIS A 196 -8.66 6.04 -6.66
N SER A 197 -9.66 6.69 -6.09
CA SER A 197 -9.52 7.95 -5.34
C SER A 197 -8.55 7.81 -4.17
N ALA A 198 -8.66 6.74 -3.38
CA ALA A 198 -7.73 6.48 -2.29
C ALA A 198 -6.29 6.21 -2.78
N HIS A 199 -6.14 5.53 -3.93
CA HIS A 199 -4.83 5.33 -4.56
C HIS A 199 -4.20 6.66 -4.98
N LEU A 200 -4.97 7.55 -5.61
CA LEU A 200 -4.49 8.87 -6.01
C LEU A 200 -4.11 9.74 -4.81
N GLY A 201 -4.88 9.68 -3.71
CA GLY A 201 -4.53 10.37 -2.47
C GLY A 201 -3.22 9.85 -1.86
N GLY A 202 -3.02 8.53 -1.87
CA GLY A 202 -1.76 7.91 -1.46
C GLY A 202 -0.58 8.32 -2.34
N LEU A 203 -0.76 8.29 -3.68
CA LEU A 203 0.23 8.77 -4.64
C LEU A 203 0.62 10.23 -4.37
N LEU A 204 -0.37 11.10 -4.14
CA LEU A 204 -0.12 12.51 -3.88
C LEU A 204 0.78 12.70 -2.66
N PHE A 205 0.52 11.99 -1.55
CA PHE A 205 1.39 12.11 -0.39
C PHE A 205 2.81 11.64 -0.69
N GLY A 206 2.97 10.48 -1.32
CA GLY A 206 4.31 9.99 -1.69
C GLY A 206 5.04 10.87 -2.71
N PHE A 207 4.31 11.69 -3.48
CA PHE A 207 4.88 12.66 -4.42
C PHE A 207 5.44 13.90 -3.72
N ILE A 208 4.81 14.35 -2.63
CA ILE A 208 5.22 15.57 -1.91
C ILE A 208 6.16 15.31 -0.74
N TYR A 209 6.29 14.04 -0.31
CA TYR A 209 7.15 13.60 0.78
C TYR A 209 8.62 13.56 0.37
#